data_2f5eb5e264bc14d603fdd48398752151
#
_entry.id   2f5eb5e264bc14d603fdd48398752151
#
_cell.length_a   1.000
_cell.length_b   1.000
_cell.length_c   1.000
_cell.angle_alpha   90.00
_cell.angle_beta   90.00
_cell.angle_gamma   90.00
#
_symmetry.space_group_name_H-M   'P 1'
#
loop_
_entity.id
_entity.type
_entity.pdbx_description
1 polymer ?
#
loop_
_entity_poly.entity_id
_entity_poly.type
_entity_poly.pdbx_seq_one_letter_code
_entity_poly.pdbx_strand_id
1 'polypeptide(L)'
;MDRRRFLALAGGILALPRPVRAWPAVAPLRRLRLVNAHTRETFDGPFRDDIGPIAVALAELSEFLRDHHSGEKTVIDVGVLDFLAGVMDAVGEARATVLSAYRTRETNAMLARTHFGVAENSQHIYGRALDIRFDTRNEAAVQAARTRQSGGVGWYPHSGFFHIDTGPVRNWTLDERGLDFLLLNRKKELLTSARRTRLLLPGMEQSGDPLPRLANSGRLLPGLEQSGRPLSDLGRGQHLLPRSARLGRGSSPTSVRF
;
A
#
# COMPACT_ATOMS: atom_id res chain seq x y z
N MET A 1 18.19 -96.08 -12.35
CA MET A 1 17.97 -95.28 -11.13
C MET A 1 17.92 -93.87 -11.49
N ASP A 2 16.75 -93.32 -11.88
CA ASP A 2 16.60 -91.90 -12.32
C ASP A 2 15.78 -91.13 -11.28
N ARG A 3 16.42 -90.10 -10.72
CA ARG A 3 15.78 -89.18 -9.84
C ARG A 3 15.42 -87.91 -10.62
N ARG A 4 14.21 -87.81 -11.11
CA ARG A 4 13.65 -86.62 -11.70
C ARG A 4 13.27 -85.66 -10.56
N ARG A 5 14.04 -84.54 -10.50
CA ARG A 5 13.70 -83.42 -9.63
C ARG A 5 12.71 -82.51 -10.37
N PHE A 6 11.48 -82.46 -9.84
CA PHE A 6 10.47 -81.46 -10.22
C PHE A 6 10.80 -80.13 -9.51
N LEU A 7 11.18 -79.15 -10.24
CA LEU A 7 11.25 -77.78 -9.78
C LEU A 7 9.88 -77.13 -10.02
N ALA A 8 9.12 -76.89 -8.95
CA ALA A 8 7.91 -76.07 -8.97
C ALA A 8 8.32 -74.57 -8.97
N LEU A 9 8.15 -73.87 -10.11
CA LEU A 9 8.23 -72.43 -10.16
C LEU A 9 6.96 -71.81 -9.55
N ALA A 10 7.06 -71.32 -8.31
CA ALA A 10 6.03 -70.46 -7.72
C ALA A 10 6.17 -69.06 -8.30
N GLY A 11 5.36 -68.74 -9.32
CA GLY A 11 5.22 -67.39 -9.88
C GLY A 11 4.52 -66.47 -8.92
N GLY A 12 5.26 -65.75 -8.09
CA GLY A 12 4.73 -64.67 -7.28
C GLY A 12 4.36 -63.48 -8.16
N ILE A 13 3.07 -63.21 -8.30
CA ILE A 13 2.56 -61.98 -8.93
C ILE A 13 2.89 -60.84 -7.99
N LEU A 14 3.95 -60.08 -8.24
CA LEU A 14 4.21 -58.79 -7.61
C LEU A 14 3.12 -57.82 -8.05
N ALA A 15 2.10 -57.64 -7.23
CA ALA A 15 1.10 -56.58 -7.36
C ALA A 15 1.81 -55.25 -7.13
N LEU A 16 2.26 -54.61 -8.19
CA LEU A 16 2.74 -53.21 -8.10
C LEU A 16 1.59 -52.31 -7.57
N PRO A 17 1.83 -51.51 -6.52
CA PRO A 17 0.81 -50.58 -6.08
C PRO A 17 0.48 -49.62 -7.22
N ARG A 18 -0.80 -49.60 -7.62
CA ARG A 18 -1.29 -48.61 -8.57
C ARG A 18 -1.06 -47.23 -7.97
N PRO A 19 -0.44 -46.25 -8.71
CA PRO A 19 -0.32 -44.91 -8.19
C PRO A 19 -1.72 -44.39 -7.92
N VAL A 20 -2.03 -44.13 -6.63
CA VAL A 20 -3.24 -43.42 -6.25
C VAL A 20 -3.10 -42.03 -6.87
N ARG A 21 -3.93 -41.77 -7.88
CA ARG A 21 -3.98 -40.43 -8.53
C ARG A 21 -4.41 -39.45 -7.43
N ALA A 22 -3.44 -38.77 -6.88
CA ALA A 22 -3.72 -37.70 -5.90
C ALA A 22 -4.67 -36.72 -6.60
N TRP A 23 -5.83 -36.48 -6.02
CA TRP A 23 -6.71 -35.39 -6.44
C TRP A 23 -5.89 -34.12 -6.40
N PRO A 24 -6.02 -33.22 -7.41
CA PRO A 24 -5.35 -31.95 -7.34
C PRO A 24 -5.73 -31.30 -6.00
N ALA A 25 -4.72 -30.97 -5.20
CA ALA A 25 -4.95 -30.26 -3.95
C ALA A 25 -5.71 -28.98 -4.30
N VAL A 26 -6.90 -28.82 -3.74
CA VAL A 26 -7.69 -27.59 -3.87
C VAL A 26 -6.78 -26.46 -3.44
N ALA A 27 -6.54 -25.49 -4.32
CA ALA A 27 -5.69 -24.36 -3.98
C ALA A 27 -6.29 -23.65 -2.75
N PRO A 28 -5.48 -23.37 -1.72
CA PRO A 28 -6.02 -22.81 -0.50
C PRO A 28 -6.64 -21.44 -0.76
N LEU A 29 -7.80 -21.20 -0.14
CA LEU A 29 -8.49 -19.92 -0.15
C LEU A 29 -7.53 -18.81 0.32
N ARG A 30 -7.23 -17.84 -0.53
CA ARG A 30 -6.35 -16.71 -0.18
C ARG A 30 -7.16 -15.58 0.42
N ARG A 31 -6.79 -15.18 1.62
CA ARG A 31 -7.46 -14.13 2.39
C ARG A 31 -6.49 -12.98 2.66
N LEU A 32 -7.06 -11.78 2.79
CA LEU A 32 -6.35 -10.61 3.29
C LEU A 32 -7.11 -10.02 4.47
N ARG A 33 -6.35 -9.53 5.44
CA ARG A 33 -6.87 -8.71 6.52
C ARG A 33 -6.10 -7.39 6.52
N LEU A 34 -6.79 -6.33 6.13
CA LEU A 34 -6.21 -5.01 5.87
C LEU A 34 -6.87 -3.94 6.74
N VAL A 35 -6.10 -2.93 7.10
CA VAL A 35 -6.57 -1.70 7.76
C VAL A 35 -6.04 -0.52 6.96
N ASN A 36 -6.90 0.42 6.57
CA ASN A 36 -6.47 1.66 5.93
C ASN A 36 -6.02 2.66 7.01
N ALA A 37 -4.81 3.17 6.90
CA ALA A 37 -4.23 4.08 7.88
C ALA A 37 -4.95 5.43 7.96
N HIS A 38 -5.54 5.90 6.85
CA HIS A 38 -6.18 7.21 6.73
C HIS A 38 -7.67 7.16 7.05
N THR A 39 -8.39 6.22 6.43
CA THR A 39 -9.86 6.14 6.55
C THR A 39 -10.30 5.29 7.75
N ARG A 40 -9.41 4.47 8.32
CA ARG A 40 -9.68 3.49 9.37
C ARG A 40 -10.61 2.34 8.94
N GLU A 41 -10.98 2.30 7.69
CA GLU A 41 -11.72 1.18 7.12
C GLU A 41 -10.91 -0.11 7.23
N THR A 42 -11.62 -1.24 7.23
CA THR A 42 -11.01 -2.57 7.30
C THR A 42 -11.57 -3.47 6.20
N PHE A 43 -10.72 -4.33 5.67
CA PHE A 43 -11.12 -5.44 4.83
C PHE A 43 -10.66 -6.75 5.50
N ASP A 44 -11.55 -7.73 5.64
CA ASP A 44 -11.22 -9.08 6.15
C ASP A 44 -11.99 -10.12 5.35
N GLY A 45 -11.41 -10.64 4.31
CA GLY A 45 -12.09 -11.59 3.45
C GLY A 45 -11.18 -12.33 2.47
N PRO A 46 -11.71 -13.39 1.85
CA PRO A 46 -11.06 -14.06 0.74
C PRO A 46 -11.12 -13.18 -0.50
N PHE A 47 -10.03 -13.14 -1.28
CA PHE A 47 -9.98 -12.44 -2.56
C PHE A 47 -9.72 -13.38 -3.74
N ARG A 48 -9.32 -14.63 -3.46
CA ARG A 48 -9.05 -15.65 -4.47
C ARG A 48 -9.37 -17.03 -3.89
N ASP A 49 -9.95 -17.89 -4.72
CA ASP A 49 -10.21 -19.31 -4.45
C ASP A 49 -9.47 -20.22 -5.46
N ASP A 50 -9.84 -21.48 -5.55
CA ASP A 50 -9.29 -22.48 -6.46
C ASP A 50 -9.68 -22.25 -7.94
N ILE A 51 -10.74 -21.50 -8.19
CA ILE A 51 -11.19 -21.12 -9.54
C ILE A 51 -10.46 -19.87 -10.01
N GLY A 52 -10.17 -18.92 -9.10
CA GLY A 52 -9.50 -17.69 -9.43
C GLY A 52 -9.85 -16.51 -8.53
N PRO A 53 -9.66 -15.28 -9.00
CA PRO A 53 -10.02 -14.08 -8.26
C PRO A 53 -11.52 -13.94 -8.06
N ILE A 54 -11.95 -13.61 -6.84
CA ILE A 54 -13.37 -13.45 -6.47
C ILE A 54 -13.81 -12.03 -6.85
N ALA A 55 -14.65 -11.91 -7.88
CA ALA A 55 -15.03 -10.60 -8.46
C ALA A 55 -15.63 -9.62 -7.44
N VAL A 56 -16.51 -10.11 -6.55
CA VAL A 56 -17.14 -9.26 -5.51
C VAL A 56 -16.08 -8.74 -4.53
N ALA A 57 -15.16 -9.58 -4.09
CA ALA A 57 -14.07 -9.18 -3.19
C ALA A 57 -13.10 -8.19 -3.85
N LEU A 58 -12.84 -8.35 -5.17
CA LEU A 58 -12.01 -7.40 -5.91
C LEU A 58 -12.69 -6.03 -6.06
N ALA A 59 -14.01 -6.00 -6.22
CA ALA A 59 -14.77 -4.75 -6.25
C ALA A 59 -14.72 -4.03 -4.89
N GLU A 60 -14.87 -4.77 -3.79
CA GLU A 60 -14.73 -4.27 -2.43
C GLU A 60 -13.30 -3.78 -2.14
N LEU A 61 -12.28 -4.55 -2.54
CA LEU A 61 -10.89 -4.15 -2.43
C LEU A 61 -10.56 -2.90 -3.25
N SER A 62 -11.14 -2.75 -4.43
CA SER A 62 -10.95 -1.55 -5.26
C SER A 62 -11.56 -0.30 -4.60
N GLU A 63 -12.67 -0.45 -3.88
CA GLU A 63 -13.24 0.62 -3.06
C GLU A 63 -12.37 0.92 -1.84
N PHE A 64 -11.96 -0.12 -1.10
CA PHE A 64 -11.11 0.00 0.09
C PHE A 64 -9.73 0.62 -0.22
N LEU A 65 -9.15 0.30 -1.38
CA LEU A 65 -7.82 0.74 -1.84
C LEU A 65 -7.87 1.99 -2.74
N ARG A 66 -8.97 2.71 -2.75
CA ARG A 66 -9.14 3.97 -3.52
C ARG A 66 -8.15 5.05 -3.09
N ASP A 67 -8.01 6.05 -3.91
CA ASP A 67 -7.26 7.26 -3.56
C ASP A 67 -7.96 8.03 -2.43
N HIS A 68 -7.35 8.07 -1.25
CA HIS A 68 -7.94 8.71 -0.07
C HIS A 68 -7.95 10.25 -0.15
N HIS A 69 -7.24 10.85 -1.10
CA HIS A 69 -7.28 12.31 -1.32
C HIS A 69 -8.44 12.72 -2.22
N SER A 70 -8.65 12.00 -3.33
CA SER A 70 -9.69 12.33 -4.31
C SER A 70 -10.99 11.54 -4.12
N GLY A 71 -10.91 10.39 -3.44
CA GLY A 71 -12.02 9.42 -3.34
C GLY A 71 -12.20 8.56 -4.59
N GLU A 72 -11.41 8.77 -5.64
CA GLU A 72 -11.48 7.99 -6.87
C GLU A 72 -10.90 6.60 -6.69
N LYS A 73 -11.45 5.65 -7.44
CA LYS A 73 -11.04 4.24 -7.42
C LYS A 73 -10.70 3.73 -8.80
N THR A 74 -9.90 2.67 -8.84
CA THR A 74 -9.60 1.90 -10.05
C THR A 74 -9.64 0.41 -9.71
N VAL A 75 -9.66 -0.41 -10.75
CA VAL A 75 -9.49 -1.86 -10.57
C VAL A 75 -8.09 -2.14 -10.06
N ILE A 76 -8.00 -2.80 -8.90
CA ILE A 76 -6.71 -3.18 -8.31
C ILE A 76 -6.19 -4.44 -8.99
N ASP A 77 -4.92 -4.43 -9.33
CA ASP A 77 -4.22 -5.58 -9.90
C ASP A 77 -4.19 -6.75 -8.90
N VAL A 78 -4.77 -7.88 -9.28
CA VAL A 78 -4.76 -9.11 -8.46
C VAL A 78 -3.34 -9.56 -8.14
N GLY A 79 -2.39 -9.34 -9.05
CA GLY A 79 -0.99 -9.67 -8.85
C GLY A 79 -0.38 -8.98 -7.63
N VAL A 80 -0.72 -7.72 -7.36
CA VAL A 80 -0.20 -7.04 -6.16
C VAL A 80 -0.84 -7.56 -4.88
N LEU A 81 -2.11 -8.01 -4.93
CA LEU A 81 -2.77 -8.65 -3.79
C LEU A 81 -2.15 -10.03 -3.50
N ASP A 82 -1.88 -10.82 -4.55
CA ASP A 82 -1.18 -12.10 -4.45
C ASP A 82 0.25 -11.91 -3.92
N PHE A 83 0.93 -10.85 -4.35
CA PHE A 83 2.26 -10.50 -3.85
C PHE A 83 2.21 -10.20 -2.35
N LEU A 84 1.28 -9.33 -1.91
CA LEU A 84 1.11 -9.00 -0.50
C LEU A 84 0.79 -10.26 0.34
N ALA A 85 -0.20 -11.04 -0.07
CA ALA A 85 -0.58 -12.25 0.65
C ALA A 85 0.60 -13.24 0.79
N GLY A 86 1.38 -13.40 -0.28
CA GLY A 86 2.56 -14.24 -0.22
C GLY A 86 3.67 -13.71 0.70
N VAL A 87 3.83 -12.39 0.82
CA VAL A 87 4.76 -11.79 1.78
C VAL A 87 4.25 -12.00 3.21
N MET A 88 2.95 -11.76 3.46
CA MET A 88 2.32 -12.00 4.77
C MET A 88 2.50 -13.44 5.22
N ASP A 89 2.23 -14.41 4.34
CA ASP A 89 2.41 -15.85 4.61
C ASP A 89 3.87 -16.17 4.97
N ALA A 90 4.83 -15.62 4.22
CA ALA A 90 6.26 -15.90 4.42
C ALA A 90 6.79 -15.41 5.77
N VAL A 91 6.23 -14.34 6.33
CA VAL A 91 6.66 -13.78 7.61
C VAL A 91 5.70 -14.09 8.75
N GLY A 92 4.56 -14.75 8.48
CA GLY A 92 3.56 -15.10 9.48
C GLY A 92 2.79 -13.88 10.02
N GLU A 93 2.59 -12.84 9.19
CA GLU A 93 1.78 -11.67 9.56
C GLU A 93 0.31 -11.89 9.19
N ALA A 94 -0.57 -11.72 10.16
CA ALA A 94 -2.00 -11.93 9.97
C ALA A 94 -2.74 -10.71 9.43
N ARG A 95 -2.16 -9.50 9.54
CA ARG A 95 -2.78 -8.22 9.19
C ARG A 95 -1.77 -7.25 8.61
N ALA A 96 -2.21 -6.42 7.67
CA ALA A 96 -1.40 -5.36 7.09
C ALA A 96 -2.11 -4.00 7.22
N THR A 97 -1.35 -2.96 7.52
CA THR A 97 -1.81 -1.57 7.45
C THR A 97 -1.43 -1.00 6.09
N VAL A 98 -2.42 -0.56 5.32
CA VAL A 98 -2.24 0.09 4.02
C VAL A 98 -2.11 1.60 4.24
N LEU A 99 -0.98 2.15 3.82
CA LEU A 99 -0.68 3.58 3.87
C LEU A 99 -1.06 4.28 2.57
N SER A 100 -0.89 3.60 1.44
CA SER A 100 -1.28 4.09 0.12
C SER A 100 -1.48 2.92 -0.84
N ALA A 101 -2.42 3.06 -1.76
CA ALA A 101 -2.69 2.11 -2.83
C ALA A 101 -2.89 2.84 -4.15
N TYR A 102 -4.10 2.89 -4.70
CA TYR A 102 -4.37 3.70 -5.89
C TYR A 102 -4.15 5.19 -5.61
N ARG A 103 -3.59 5.89 -6.60
CA ARG A 103 -3.47 7.36 -6.64
C ARG A 103 -3.87 7.85 -8.01
N THR A 104 -4.70 8.88 -8.08
CA THR A 104 -4.94 9.59 -9.33
C THR A 104 -3.64 10.22 -9.83
N ARG A 105 -3.58 10.57 -11.11
CA ARG A 105 -2.41 11.28 -11.67
C ARG A 105 -2.18 12.61 -10.97
N GLU A 106 -3.25 13.30 -10.61
CA GLU A 106 -3.27 14.58 -9.91
C GLU A 106 -2.72 14.44 -8.50
N THR A 107 -3.21 13.45 -7.74
CA THR A 107 -2.68 13.13 -6.39
C THR A 107 -1.20 12.74 -6.47
N ASN A 108 -0.81 11.90 -7.43
CA ASN A 108 0.59 11.51 -7.59
C ASN A 108 1.48 12.72 -7.97
N ALA A 109 1.02 13.59 -8.86
CA ALA A 109 1.74 14.80 -9.23
C ALA A 109 1.88 15.79 -8.04
N MET A 110 0.84 15.92 -7.22
CA MET A 110 0.90 16.70 -5.97
C MET A 110 1.97 16.12 -5.03
N LEU A 111 1.93 14.79 -4.77
CA LEU A 111 2.88 14.12 -3.90
C LEU A 111 4.31 14.21 -4.42
N ALA A 112 4.54 14.07 -5.73
CA ALA A 112 5.86 14.18 -6.33
C ALA A 112 6.48 15.59 -6.17
N ARG A 113 5.65 16.64 -6.07
CA ARG A 113 6.11 18.00 -5.77
C ARG A 113 6.43 18.24 -4.31
N THR A 114 5.70 17.57 -3.40
CA THR A 114 5.76 17.84 -1.95
C THR A 114 6.57 16.82 -1.17
N HIS A 115 6.76 15.62 -1.70
CA HIS A 115 7.46 14.53 -1.02
C HIS A 115 8.62 14.00 -1.87
N PHE A 116 9.75 13.76 -1.22
CA PHE A 116 10.90 13.13 -1.87
C PHE A 116 10.65 11.63 -2.12
N GLY A 117 11.18 11.13 -3.23
CA GLY A 117 11.11 9.70 -3.56
C GLY A 117 9.81 9.26 -4.23
N VAL A 118 8.86 10.16 -4.49
CA VAL A 118 7.67 9.85 -5.28
C VAL A 118 7.99 9.98 -6.76
N ALA A 119 7.91 8.87 -7.50
CA ALA A 119 8.12 8.84 -8.94
C ALA A 119 6.93 9.48 -9.67
N GLU A 120 7.18 10.27 -10.71
CA GLU A 120 6.13 10.86 -11.54
C GLU A 120 5.28 9.78 -12.24
N ASN A 121 5.94 8.73 -12.75
CA ASN A 121 5.27 7.58 -13.37
C ASN A 121 5.23 6.39 -12.39
N SER A 122 4.43 6.51 -11.36
CA SER A 122 4.31 5.55 -10.27
C SER A 122 3.34 4.41 -10.59
N GLN A 123 3.62 3.18 -10.13
CA GLN A 123 2.71 2.04 -10.25
C GLN A 123 1.41 2.22 -9.44
N HIS A 124 1.38 3.12 -8.48
CA HIS A 124 0.14 3.50 -7.78
C HIS A 124 -0.92 4.08 -8.73
N ILE A 125 -0.53 4.80 -9.77
CA ILE A 125 -1.45 5.38 -10.78
C ILE A 125 -2.23 4.29 -11.54
N TYR A 126 -1.67 3.09 -11.61
CA TYR A 126 -2.25 1.97 -12.35
C TYR A 126 -2.94 0.94 -11.44
N GLY A 127 -3.10 1.22 -10.14
CA GLY A 127 -3.64 0.27 -9.17
C GLY A 127 -2.76 -0.98 -8.97
N ARG A 128 -1.45 -0.86 -9.21
CA ARG A 128 -0.47 -1.97 -9.21
C ARG A 128 0.53 -1.90 -8.06
N ALA A 129 0.31 -1.01 -7.09
CA ALA A 129 1.25 -0.80 -6.00
C ALA A 129 0.54 -0.62 -4.67
N LEU A 130 1.23 -1.03 -3.60
CA LEU A 130 0.82 -0.88 -2.21
C LEU A 130 1.99 -0.38 -1.37
N ASP A 131 1.76 0.65 -0.56
CA ASP A 131 2.64 1.05 0.54
C ASP A 131 2.08 0.46 1.84
N ILE A 132 2.84 -0.44 2.47
CA ILE A 132 2.39 -1.34 3.53
C ILE A 132 3.26 -1.20 4.77
N ARG A 133 2.61 -1.30 5.93
CA ARG A 133 3.28 -1.45 7.23
C ARG A 133 2.68 -2.63 7.98
N PHE A 134 3.53 -3.48 8.53
CA PHE A 134 3.16 -4.48 9.54
C PHE A 134 3.40 -3.93 10.94
N ASP A 135 2.73 -4.48 11.93
CA ASP A 135 2.94 -4.11 13.33
C ASP A 135 4.37 -4.48 13.77
N THR A 136 4.88 -5.59 13.25
CA THR A 136 6.24 -6.09 13.45
C THR A 136 6.82 -6.59 12.11
N ARG A 137 8.07 -7.06 12.09
CA ARG A 137 8.67 -7.81 10.97
C ARG A 137 8.73 -7.10 9.61
N ASN A 138 8.69 -5.76 9.56
CA ASN A 138 8.77 -5.03 8.29
C ASN A 138 10.05 -5.36 7.51
N GLU A 139 11.20 -5.46 8.17
CA GLU A 139 12.47 -5.83 7.52
C GLU A 139 12.44 -7.25 6.95
N ALA A 140 11.90 -8.22 7.71
CA ALA A 140 11.73 -9.59 7.24
C ALA A 140 10.78 -9.64 6.03
N ALA A 141 9.72 -8.85 6.06
CA ALA A 141 8.78 -8.71 4.94
C ALA A 141 9.46 -8.16 3.68
N VAL A 142 10.32 -7.14 3.83
CA VAL A 142 11.11 -6.61 2.71
C VAL A 142 12.02 -7.68 2.12
N GLN A 143 12.70 -8.47 2.93
CA GLN A 143 13.55 -9.56 2.45
C GLN A 143 12.72 -10.65 1.75
N ALA A 144 11.59 -11.05 2.33
CA ALA A 144 10.66 -12.00 1.71
C ALA A 144 10.13 -11.48 0.36
N ALA A 145 9.75 -10.19 0.30
CA ALA A 145 9.29 -9.55 -0.92
C ALA A 145 10.39 -9.54 -2.01
N ARG A 146 11.61 -9.16 -1.66
CA ARG A 146 12.76 -9.15 -2.58
C ARG A 146 13.08 -10.54 -3.13
N THR A 147 13.03 -11.55 -2.28
CA THR A 147 13.27 -12.96 -2.67
C THR A 147 12.24 -13.47 -3.67
N ARG A 148 11.00 -13.00 -3.60
CA ARG A 148 9.92 -13.41 -4.54
C ARG A 148 10.11 -12.90 -5.96
N GLN A 149 10.84 -11.81 -6.17
CA GLN A 149 11.09 -11.21 -7.49
C GLN A 149 9.81 -10.97 -8.30
N SER A 150 8.70 -10.64 -7.63
CA SER A 150 7.39 -10.45 -8.26
C SER A 150 7.16 -9.03 -8.78
N GLY A 151 8.11 -8.11 -8.57
CA GLY A 151 8.03 -6.73 -9.01
C GLY A 151 8.94 -5.79 -8.22
N GLY A 152 8.58 -4.52 -8.11
CA GLY A 152 9.33 -3.54 -7.37
C GLY A 152 9.17 -3.69 -5.85
N VAL A 153 10.27 -3.50 -5.09
CA VAL A 153 10.29 -3.50 -3.63
C VAL A 153 11.09 -2.33 -3.10
N GLY A 154 10.43 -1.42 -2.40
CA GLY A 154 11.03 -0.27 -1.73
C GLY A 154 11.03 -0.43 -0.21
N TRP A 155 12.12 -0.11 0.45
CA TRP A 155 12.20 -0.06 1.90
C TRP A 155 12.44 1.36 2.39
N TYR A 156 11.63 1.80 3.34
CA TYR A 156 11.65 3.13 3.95
C TYR A 156 11.84 2.99 5.47
N PRO A 157 13.05 2.68 5.93
CA PRO A 157 13.32 2.32 7.33
C PRO A 157 12.95 3.43 8.32
N HIS A 158 13.18 4.70 7.95
CA HIS A 158 12.85 5.85 8.79
C HIS A 158 11.34 6.01 9.01
N SER A 159 10.55 5.72 7.97
CA SER A 159 9.08 5.80 8.02
C SER A 159 8.43 4.48 8.44
N GLY A 160 9.19 3.40 8.54
CA GLY A 160 8.75 2.10 9.01
C GLY A 160 7.73 1.42 8.09
N PHE A 161 7.81 1.63 6.77
CA PHE A 161 6.94 0.97 5.79
C PHE A 161 7.73 0.50 4.58
N PHE A 162 7.11 -0.37 3.79
CA PHE A 162 7.68 -0.83 2.53
C PHE A 162 6.66 -0.73 1.40
N HIS A 163 7.18 -0.57 0.19
CA HIS A 163 6.46 -0.55 -1.06
C HIS A 163 6.59 -1.88 -1.76
N ILE A 164 5.51 -2.36 -2.36
CA ILE A 164 5.50 -3.46 -3.32
C ILE A 164 4.68 -3.08 -4.55
N ASP A 165 5.09 -3.53 -5.74
CA ASP A 165 4.34 -3.36 -6.99
C ASP A 165 4.58 -4.51 -7.96
N THR A 166 3.73 -4.63 -8.99
CA THR A 166 3.83 -5.62 -10.06
C THR A 166 4.50 -5.10 -11.34
N GLY A 167 5.24 -4.00 -11.24
CA GLY A 167 6.06 -3.49 -12.33
C GLY A 167 7.35 -4.32 -12.51
N PRO A 168 8.32 -3.81 -13.29
CA PRO A 168 9.61 -4.47 -13.44
C PRO A 168 10.32 -4.71 -12.11
N VAL A 169 10.97 -5.86 -11.97
CA VAL A 169 11.71 -6.22 -10.75
C VAL A 169 12.81 -5.21 -10.48
N ARG A 170 12.74 -4.54 -9.35
CA ARG A 170 13.71 -3.56 -8.87
C ARG A 170 13.64 -3.43 -7.35
N ASN A 171 14.75 -3.10 -6.73
CA ASN A 171 14.85 -2.93 -5.29
C ASN A 171 15.51 -1.60 -4.94
N TRP A 172 14.98 -0.90 -3.94
CA TRP A 172 15.62 0.30 -3.40
C TRP A 172 15.41 0.39 -1.90
N THR A 173 16.25 1.20 -1.26
CA THR A 173 16.08 1.59 0.15
C THR A 173 16.26 3.10 0.22
N LEU A 174 15.31 3.78 0.84
CA LEU A 174 15.38 5.22 1.10
C LEU A 174 15.71 5.44 2.58
N ASP A 175 16.97 5.28 2.89
CA ASP A 175 17.60 5.68 4.16
C ASP A 175 18.10 7.13 4.07
N GLU A 176 18.79 7.61 5.11
CA GLU A 176 19.36 8.97 5.13
C GLU A 176 20.31 9.21 3.94
N ARG A 177 21.15 8.22 3.57
CA ARG A 177 22.06 8.30 2.43
C ARG A 177 21.34 8.33 1.11
N GLY A 178 20.24 7.58 0.97
CA GLY A 178 19.37 7.61 -0.19
C GLY A 178 18.68 8.96 -0.36
N LEU A 179 18.27 9.58 0.73
CA LEU A 179 17.70 10.93 0.73
C LEU A 179 18.74 11.97 0.30
N ASP A 180 19.94 11.93 0.84
CA ASP A 180 21.03 12.83 0.45
C ASP A 180 21.39 12.70 -1.02
N PHE A 181 21.44 11.48 -1.54
CA PHE A 181 21.67 11.21 -2.96
C PHE A 181 20.59 11.83 -3.85
N LEU A 182 19.32 11.70 -3.48
CA LEU A 182 18.18 12.29 -4.21
C LEU A 182 18.24 13.82 -4.17
N LEU A 183 18.55 14.40 -3.02
CA LEU A 183 18.70 15.84 -2.85
C LEU A 183 19.82 16.41 -3.72
N LEU A 184 20.97 15.72 -3.75
CA LEU A 184 22.10 16.09 -4.61
C LEU A 184 21.77 16.02 -6.10
N ASN A 185 21.07 14.97 -6.55
CA ASN A 185 20.65 14.83 -7.93
C ASN A 185 19.66 15.91 -8.33
N ARG A 186 18.64 16.19 -7.51
CA ARG A 186 17.68 17.27 -7.75
C ARG A 186 18.37 18.63 -7.85
N LYS A 187 19.34 18.90 -6.98
CA LYS A 187 20.15 20.12 -7.06
C LYS A 187 20.93 20.21 -8.37
N LYS A 188 21.53 19.10 -8.84
CA LYS A 188 22.21 19.04 -10.14
C LYS A 188 21.27 19.32 -11.30
N GLU A 189 20.07 18.72 -11.30
CA GLU A 189 19.05 18.95 -12.35
C GLU A 189 18.59 20.40 -12.40
N LEU A 190 18.32 21.00 -11.24
CA LEU A 190 17.96 22.43 -11.15
C LEU A 190 19.06 23.34 -11.69
N LEU A 191 20.33 23.08 -11.35
CA LEU A 191 21.47 23.83 -11.85
C LEU A 191 21.67 23.64 -13.36
N THR A 192 21.43 22.43 -13.87
CA THR A 192 21.55 22.15 -15.31
C THR A 192 20.42 22.84 -16.09
N SER A 193 19.20 22.80 -15.58
CA SER A 193 18.05 23.47 -16.17
C SER A 193 18.25 25.00 -16.17
N ALA A 194 18.69 25.58 -15.06
CA ALA A 194 19.01 27.00 -14.97
C ALA A 194 20.11 27.44 -15.96
N ARG A 195 21.18 26.61 -16.12
CA ARG A 195 22.21 26.85 -17.14
C ARG A 195 21.64 26.77 -18.57
N ARG A 196 20.73 25.81 -18.84
CA ARG A 196 20.10 25.67 -20.15
C ARG A 196 19.18 26.83 -20.48
N THR A 197 18.43 27.35 -19.50
CA THR A 197 17.60 28.56 -19.66
C THR A 197 18.48 29.80 -19.92
N ARG A 198 19.62 29.92 -19.22
CA ARG A 198 20.57 31.01 -19.43
C ARG A 198 21.23 31.00 -20.83
N LEU A 199 21.46 29.80 -21.39
CA LEU A 199 22.00 29.62 -22.75
C LEU A 199 20.96 29.87 -23.84
N LEU A 200 19.67 29.77 -23.53
CA LEU A 200 18.57 30.02 -24.50
C LEU A 200 18.10 31.46 -24.52
N LEU A 201 18.61 32.32 -23.63
CA LEU A 201 18.36 33.79 -23.60
C LEU A 201 19.68 34.57 -23.68
N PRO A 202 20.40 34.54 -24.81
CA PRO A 202 21.54 35.41 -25.00
C PRO A 202 21.02 36.82 -25.33
N GLY A 203 21.06 37.74 -24.37
CA GLY A 203 20.74 39.14 -24.64
C GLY A 203 20.15 39.98 -23.50
N MET A 204 19.97 39.45 -22.31
CA MET A 204 19.50 40.23 -21.15
C MET A 204 20.62 40.64 -20.18
N GLU A 205 21.87 40.70 -20.62
CA GLU A 205 23.00 41.19 -19.80
C GLU A 205 23.41 42.58 -20.21
N GLN A 206 22.49 43.55 -20.28
CA GLN A 206 22.84 44.98 -20.30
C GLN A 206 21.69 45.85 -19.76
N SER A 207 21.36 45.68 -18.49
CA SER A 207 20.86 46.75 -17.66
C SER A 207 21.45 46.56 -16.27
N GLY A 208 22.44 47.41 -15.96
CA GLY A 208 23.15 47.41 -14.69
C GLY A 208 22.32 47.95 -13.53
N ASP A 209 21.08 47.50 -13.41
CA ASP A 209 20.29 47.76 -12.21
C ASP A 209 20.56 46.67 -11.19
N PRO A 210 21.04 47.03 -9.98
CA PRO A 210 21.19 46.05 -8.91
C PRO A 210 19.82 45.45 -8.60
N LEU A 211 19.74 44.11 -8.56
CA LEU A 211 18.56 43.37 -8.09
C LEU A 211 18.00 44.11 -6.88
N PRO A 212 16.69 44.41 -6.85
CA PRO A 212 16.09 45.00 -5.67
C PRO A 212 16.37 44.03 -4.51
N ARG A 213 17.11 44.51 -3.50
CA ARG A 213 17.22 43.82 -2.22
C ARG A 213 15.79 43.51 -1.81
N LEU A 214 15.46 42.22 -1.68
CA LEU A 214 14.28 41.81 -0.97
C LEU A 214 14.41 42.40 0.44
N ALA A 215 13.92 43.63 0.58
CA ALA A 215 13.72 44.21 1.88
C ALA A 215 12.82 43.26 2.64
N ASN A 216 13.31 42.85 3.78
CA ASN A 216 12.58 42.13 4.80
C ASN A 216 11.43 43.04 5.27
N SER A 217 10.43 43.21 4.43
CA SER A 217 9.20 43.89 4.78
C SER A 217 8.37 42.89 5.55
N GLY A 218 8.60 42.84 6.87
CA GLY A 218 7.66 42.38 7.85
C GLY A 218 6.36 43.15 7.79
N ARG A 219 5.61 43.00 6.68
CA ARG A 219 4.22 43.40 6.61
C ARG A 219 3.39 42.20 6.92
N LEU A 220 3.12 42.01 8.21
CA LEU A 220 1.97 41.29 8.71
C LEU A 220 0.73 41.79 7.99
N LEU A 221 0.01 40.87 7.37
CA LEU A 221 -1.33 41.10 6.85
C LEU A 221 -2.20 41.62 8.02
N PRO A 222 -2.90 42.75 7.92
CA PRO A 222 -3.80 43.23 8.95
C PRO A 222 -5.04 42.31 8.96
N GLY A 223 -5.27 41.58 10.04
CA GLY A 223 -6.51 40.82 10.21
C GLY A 223 -6.47 39.60 11.13
N LEU A 224 -5.36 39.26 11.76
CA LEU A 224 -5.30 38.15 12.74
C LEU A 224 -4.71 38.59 14.10
N GLU A 225 -5.08 39.77 14.57
CA GLU A 225 -4.97 40.08 15.97
C GLU A 225 -6.36 39.92 16.58
N GLN A 226 -6.54 38.82 17.32
CA GLN A 226 -7.30 38.71 18.58
C GLN A 226 -7.68 37.25 18.86
N SER A 227 -6.81 36.50 19.52
CA SER A 227 -7.18 35.65 20.66
C SER A 227 -5.92 35.04 21.28
N GLY A 228 -5.17 35.89 21.95
CA GLY A 228 -4.23 35.45 22.99
C GLY A 228 -5.02 34.91 24.17
N ARG A 229 -5.10 33.58 24.31
CA ARG A 229 -5.37 32.91 25.57
C ARG A 229 -4.31 31.85 25.81
N PRO A 230 -3.66 31.90 26.98
CA PRO A 230 -2.67 30.90 27.35
C PRO A 230 -3.34 29.54 27.65
N LEU A 231 -2.68 28.45 27.26
CA LEU A 231 -3.06 27.05 27.42
C LEU A 231 -2.97 26.54 28.87
N SER A 232 -3.51 27.27 29.88
CA SER A 232 -3.48 26.86 31.28
C SER A 232 -4.84 26.61 31.92
N ASP A 233 -5.96 26.62 31.16
CA ASP A 233 -7.31 26.44 31.77
C ASP A 233 -8.16 25.40 31.00
N LEU A 234 -7.69 24.17 30.91
CA LEU A 234 -8.50 22.99 30.58
C LEU A 234 -8.52 22.03 31.78
N GLY A 235 -9.05 22.51 32.88
CA GLY A 235 -9.39 21.69 34.01
C GLY A 235 -10.65 22.20 34.68
N ARG A 236 -11.73 21.37 34.65
CA ARG A 236 -13.00 21.46 35.38
C ARG A 236 -14.14 22.22 34.69
N GLY A 237 -15.16 21.46 34.37
CA GLY A 237 -16.51 21.95 34.02
C GLY A 237 -17.34 20.84 33.40
N GLN A 238 -17.82 19.89 34.23
CA GLN A 238 -19.21 19.60 34.59
C GLN A 238 -20.23 19.45 33.44
N HIS A 239 -20.69 18.21 33.31
CA HIS A 239 -22.06 17.77 33.00
C HIS A 239 -23.09 18.88 32.75
N LEU A 240 -23.69 18.85 31.56
CA LEU A 240 -25.09 19.16 31.35
C LEU A 240 -25.60 18.40 30.11
N LEU A 241 -26.37 17.33 30.36
CA LEU A 241 -27.24 16.68 29.40
C LEU A 241 -28.49 17.55 29.18
N PRO A 242 -29.02 17.73 27.98
CA PRO A 242 -30.40 18.13 27.80
C PRO A 242 -31.33 16.92 27.84
N ARG A 243 -32.38 17.05 28.63
CA ARG A 243 -33.50 16.13 28.87
C ARG A 243 -34.34 15.97 27.60
N SER A 244 -34.72 14.72 27.39
CA SER A 244 -36.03 14.18 26.98
C SER A 244 -36.99 15.03 26.13
N ALA A 245 -37.38 14.49 24.98
CA ALA A 245 -38.74 14.54 24.52
C ALA A 245 -39.28 13.11 24.37
N ARG A 246 -40.23 12.77 25.25
CA ARG A 246 -41.15 11.63 25.20
C ARG A 246 -42.24 11.91 24.19
N LEU A 247 -42.70 10.85 23.54
CA LEU A 247 -44.02 10.52 22.99
C LEU A 247 -43.80 9.71 21.69
N GLY A 248 -44.37 8.53 21.44
CA GLY A 248 -45.57 7.94 21.88
C GLY A 248 -45.64 6.47 21.53
N ARG A 249 -46.48 5.79 22.23
CA ARG A 249 -46.86 4.38 22.16
C ARG A 249 -47.43 3.97 20.76
N GLY A 250 -47.23 2.71 20.40
CA GLY A 250 -48.07 2.08 19.41
C GLY A 250 -47.57 0.70 18.91
N SER A 251 -48.02 -0.37 19.66
CA SER A 251 -48.44 -1.72 19.15
C SER A 251 -47.45 -2.62 18.40
N SER A 252 -47.02 -3.64 19.07
CA SER A 252 -46.75 -5.03 18.55
C SER A 252 -48.10 -5.76 18.31
N PRO A 253 -48.14 -7.03 17.86
CA PRO A 253 -47.25 -7.86 17.02
C PRO A 253 -48.02 -8.59 15.91
N THR A 254 -47.32 -9.19 14.93
CA THR A 254 -47.87 -10.39 14.29
C THR A 254 -46.75 -11.31 13.82
N SER A 255 -46.70 -12.44 14.48
CA SER A 255 -46.03 -13.68 14.09
C SER A 255 -46.62 -14.23 12.81
N VAL A 256 -45.80 -14.60 11.83
CA VAL A 256 -46.11 -15.66 10.88
C VAL A 256 -44.90 -16.55 10.70
N ARG A 257 -45.07 -17.81 11.09
CA ARG A 257 -44.26 -18.95 10.67
C ARG A 257 -44.57 -19.27 9.20
N PHE A 258 -43.56 -19.53 8.41
CA PHE A 258 -43.39 -20.77 7.62
C PHE A 258 -41.91 -20.92 7.33
#